data_959fc940b3a0c5a6e16bb2f0275579ed
#
_entry.id   959fc940b3a0c5a6e16bb2f0275579ed
#
_cell.length_a   1.000
_cell.length_b   1.000
_cell.length_c   1.000
_cell.angle_alpha   90.00
_cell.angle_beta   90.00
_cell.angle_gamma   90.00
#
_symmetry.space_group_name_H-M   'P 1'
#
loop_
_entity.id
_entity.type
_entity.pdbx_description
1 polymer ?
#
loop_
_entity_poly.entity_id
_entity_poly.type
_entity_poly.pdbx_seq_one_letter_code
_entity_poly.pdbx_strand_id
1 'polypeptide(L)'
;MYADTSFLEGITPIDIGLPSKFSSFRPVQLEMIANSLQSTKRFVVHSCPTGGGKSAAVIAEHFMTTNRTAILTSTKSLQHQYMEDFEECGLVSVKGKSNFTCCKSTPLNPMTCEEGAQVGCGASKKGGSCPYRRQYEAALQSPLVTTNYAYWCLIHRYGKGLGGFETLVLDEAHTAPNHVGEQVNITFSVRESDMLRVDWPSEWRSIPQWKSWAQTHAPVAKTVYEKVLSDCARGDISRDTIRNLMAWKRLSAKLQTIASMEGQWVVEQRMARGRHDGYRLQAVWPYTYAEKLLFLGVPKIILVSATINRKTLDLLGVKKSYCDFFEYGSTFDPKRSPVYFIPTVALSHKTGDDEFNLIVARVDEILSTRLDRKGIIHTTSYARAKAVMEKSEYSYFMLLNESQDTASVVERFKLSEPPSILVSPSVTTGWDFPLTQCEYQIIVKAPYPDLRSAVQMARKEA
;
A
#
# COMPACT_ATOMS: atom_id res chain seq x y z
N MET A 1 13.92 -0.23 -28.20
CA MET A 1 14.15 -1.46 -28.99
C MET A 1 12.96 -2.34 -28.70
N TYR A 2 12.21 -2.76 -29.71
CA TYR A 2 11.07 -3.67 -29.48
C TYR A 2 11.63 -5.06 -29.19
N ALA A 3 11.04 -5.76 -28.20
CA ALA A 3 11.41 -7.13 -27.91
C ALA A 3 11.10 -8.03 -29.12
N ASP A 4 11.93 -9.02 -29.35
CA ASP A 4 11.58 -10.12 -30.24
C ASP A 4 10.55 -10.99 -29.53
N THR A 5 9.33 -10.99 -30.05
CA THR A 5 8.19 -11.78 -29.54
C THR A 5 7.97 -13.07 -30.32
N SER A 6 8.79 -13.35 -31.32
CA SER A 6 8.62 -14.51 -32.24
C SER A 6 8.58 -15.86 -31.52
N PHE A 7 9.36 -16.00 -30.43
CA PHE A 7 9.37 -17.22 -29.61
C PHE A 7 8.10 -17.42 -28.78
N LEU A 8 7.22 -16.42 -28.71
CA LEU A 8 5.90 -16.50 -28.04
C LEU A 8 4.75 -16.72 -29.04
N GLU A 9 5.04 -16.77 -30.35
CA GLU A 9 4.03 -17.00 -31.36
C GLU A 9 3.33 -18.35 -31.16
N GLY A 10 2.00 -18.33 -31.17
CA GLY A 10 1.18 -19.52 -30.98
C GLY A 10 1.01 -19.98 -29.54
N ILE A 11 1.72 -19.39 -28.58
CA ILE A 11 1.57 -19.70 -27.15
C ILE A 11 0.33 -18.98 -26.61
N THR A 12 -0.61 -19.74 -26.06
CA THR A 12 -1.78 -19.18 -25.37
C THR A 12 -1.56 -19.14 -23.85
N PRO A 13 -2.32 -18.32 -23.11
CA PRO A 13 -2.27 -18.30 -21.64
C PRO A 13 -2.48 -19.69 -21.01
N ILE A 14 -3.36 -20.51 -21.59
CA ILE A 14 -3.67 -21.86 -21.11
C ILE A 14 -2.48 -22.81 -21.27
N ASP A 15 -1.74 -22.70 -22.38
CA ASP A 15 -0.59 -23.57 -22.66
C ASP A 15 0.52 -23.44 -21.60
N ILE A 16 0.61 -22.29 -20.95
CA ILE A 16 1.60 -22.03 -19.89
C ILE A 16 1.01 -22.11 -18.47
N GLY A 17 -0.24 -22.54 -18.33
CA GLY A 17 -0.85 -22.79 -17.03
C GLY A 17 -1.66 -21.65 -16.42
N LEU A 18 -2.01 -20.60 -17.17
CA LEU A 18 -2.93 -19.56 -16.71
C LEU A 18 -4.40 -20.08 -16.75
N PRO A 19 -5.31 -19.52 -15.91
CA PRO A 19 -6.71 -19.90 -15.91
C PRO A 19 -7.39 -19.73 -17.26
N SER A 20 -8.36 -20.60 -17.57
CA SER A 20 -9.06 -20.64 -18.86
C SER A 20 -9.83 -19.37 -19.22
N LYS A 21 -10.11 -18.50 -18.25
CA LYS A 21 -10.69 -17.17 -18.49
C LYS A 21 -9.77 -16.24 -19.31
N PHE A 22 -8.47 -16.53 -19.36
CA PHE A 22 -7.50 -15.84 -20.21
C PHE A 22 -7.34 -16.60 -21.52
N SER A 23 -8.14 -16.29 -22.52
CA SER A 23 -8.19 -17.04 -23.79
C SER A 23 -7.02 -16.71 -24.75
N SER A 24 -6.46 -15.51 -24.65
CA SER A 24 -5.35 -15.04 -25.50
C SER A 24 -4.58 -13.94 -24.83
N PHE A 25 -3.30 -13.81 -25.17
CA PHE A 25 -2.50 -12.66 -24.77
C PHE A 25 -2.81 -11.42 -25.62
N ARG A 26 -2.81 -10.27 -24.99
CA ARG A 26 -2.79 -8.98 -25.71
C ARG A 26 -1.36 -8.72 -26.21
N PRO A 27 -1.16 -7.99 -27.33
CA PRO A 27 0.16 -7.68 -27.84
C PRO A 27 1.12 -7.10 -26.78
N VAL A 28 0.63 -6.15 -25.98
CA VAL A 28 1.40 -5.53 -24.89
C VAL A 28 1.85 -6.54 -23.82
N GLN A 29 1.08 -7.59 -23.56
CA GLN A 29 1.46 -8.63 -22.60
C GLN A 29 2.61 -9.49 -23.16
N LEU A 30 2.55 -9.85 -24.44
CA LEU A 30 3.65 -10.56 -25.11
C LEU A 30 4.94 -9.73 -25.10
N GLU A 31 4.85 -8.44 -25.39
CA GLU A 31 6.01 -7.53 -25.31
C GLU A 31 6.57 -7.44 -23.88
N MET A 32 5.72 -7.36 -22.85
CA MET A 32 6.16 -7.34 -21.45
C MET A 32 6.89 -8.63 -21.09
N ILE A 33 6.33 -9.79 -21.42
CA ILE A 33 6.91 -11.11 -21.16
C ILE A 33 8.26 -11.22 -21.88
N ALA A 34 8.31 -10.91 -23.17
CA ALA A 34 9.53 -10.98 -23.96
C ALA A 34 10.63 -10.06 -23.41
N ASN A 35 10.29 -8.81 -23.07
CA ASN A 35 11.23 -7.84 -22.49
C ASN A 35 11.79 -8.34 -21.15
N SER A 36 10.95 -8.93 -20.29
CA SER A 36 11.39 -9.48 -19.01
C SER A 36 12.32 -10.68 -19.18
N LEU A 37 11.98 -11.61 -20.07
CA LEU A 37 12.77 -12.83 -20.30
C LEU A 37 14.10 -12.56 -20.98
N GLN A 38 14.14 -11.60 -21.92
CA GLN A 38 15.36 -11.23 -22.66
C GLN A 38 16.28 -10.30 -21.88
N SER A 39 15.75 -9.57 -20.91
CA SER A 39 16.56 -8.64 -20.12
C SER A 39 17.53 -9.37 -19.19
N THR A 40 18.81 -9.05 -19.32
CA THR A 40 19.88 -9.53 -18.42
C THR A 40 20.10 -8.63 -17.20
N LYS A 41 19.32 -7.55 -17.08
CA LYS A 41 19.42 -6.62 -15.96
C LYS A 41 18.70 -7.16 -14.74
N ARG A 42 19.19 -6.77 -13.55
CA ARG A 42 18.54 -7.10 -12.29
C ARG A 42 17.14 -6.47 -12.18
N PHE A 43 17.00 -5.24 -12.67
CA PHE A 43 15.74 -4.50 -12.63
C PHE A 43 15.15 -4.39 -14.03
N VAL A 44 13.91 -4.81 -14.16
CA VAL A 44 13.09 -4.65 -15.37
C VAL A 44 11.87 -3.82 -15.02
N VAL A 45 11.65 -2.74 -15.75
CA VAL A 45 10.59 -1.79 -15.47
C VAL A 45 9.62 -1.74 -16.63
N HIS A 46 8.35 -2.02 -16.32
CA HIS A 46 7.24 -1.94 -17.25
C HIS A 46 6.32 -0.76 -16.88
N SER A 47 6.43 0.34 -17.62
CA SER A 47 5.47 1.43 -17.60
C SER A 47 4.33 1.08 -18.55
N CYS A 48 3.31 0.38 -18.03
CA CYS A 48 2.20 -0.15 -18.81
C CYS A 48 0.88 0.45 -18.34
N PRO A 49 0.08 1.04 -19.23
CA PRO A 49 -1.20 1.67 -18.90
C PRO A 49 -2.15 0.74 -18.15
N THR A 50 -3.07 1.36 -17.40
CA THR A 50 -4.16 0.64 -16.75
C THR A 50 -4.97 -0.14 -17.79
N GLY A 51 -5.40 -1.35 -17.44
CA GLY A 51 -6.12 -2.23 -18.37
C GLY A 51 -5.23 -2.97 -19.38
N GLY A 52 -3.91 -2.77 -19.40
CA GLY A 52 -2.98 -3.50 -20.28
C GLY A 52 -2.80 -4.98 -19.93
N GLY A 53 -3.36 -5.45 -18.81
CA GLY A 53 -3.26 -6.86 -18.41
C GLY A 53 -1.95 -7.22 -17.71
N LYS A 54 -1.36 -6.27 -16.99
CA LYS A 54 -0.09 -6.40 -16.27
C LYS A 54 0.02 -7.67 -15.42
N SER A 55 -1.01 -7.94 -14.63
CA SER A 55 -1.01 -9.07 -13.68
C SER A 55 -0.88 -10.42 -14.40
N ALA A 56 -1.60 -10.60 -15.52
CA ALA A 56 -1.50 -11.85 -16.31
C ALA A 56 -0.11 -12.01 -16.96
N ALA A 57 0.52 -10.92 -17.44
CA ALA A 57 1.86 -10.95 -18.00
C ALA A 57 2.89 -11.40 -16.95
N VAL A 58 2.80 -10.88 -15.73
CA VAL A 58 3.70 -11.23 -14.62
C VAL A 58 3.55 -12.69 -14.18
N ILE A 59 2.31 -13.19 -14.12
CA ILE A 59 2.06 -14.61 -13.80
C ILE A 59 2.57 -15.51 -14.93
N ALA A 60 2.36 -15.11 -16.20
CA ALA A 60 2.90 -15.82 -17.35
C ALA A 60 4.43 -15.96 -17.28
N GLU A 61 5.12 -14.90 -16.93
CA GLU A 61 6.58 -14.90 -16.75
C GLU A 61 7.04 -15.89 -15.67
N HIS A 62 6.34 -15.98 -14.54
CA HIS A 62 6.63 -16.99 -13.51
C HIS A 62 6.59 -18.41 -14.10
N PHE A 63 5.56 -18.75 -14.85
CA PHE A 63 5.43 -20.10 -15.44
C PHE A 63 6.50 -20.38 -16.51
N MET A 64 6.93 -19.37 -17.24
CA MET A 64 7.95 -19.52 -18.28
C MET A 64 9.37 -19.60 -17.71
N THR A 65 9.62 -19.02 -16.53
CA THR A 65 10.95 -19.06 -15.89
C THR A 65 11.08 -20.19 -14.86
N THR A 66 9.98 -20.70 -14.34
CA THR A 66 9.94 -21.65 -13.20
C THR A 66 10.63 -21.14 -11.93
N ASN A 67 10.96 -19.86 -11.88
CA ASN A 67 11.57 -19.22 -10.72
C ASN A 67 10.60 -19.11 -9.56
N ARG A 68 11.08 -19.28 -8.34
CA ARG A 68 10.28 -18.94 -7.16
C ARG A 68 10.03 -17.44 -7.10
N THR A 69 8.76 -17.05 -7.25
CA THR A 69 8.35 -15.66 -7.48
C THR A 69 7.50 -15.13 -6.32
N ALA A 70 7.85 -13.94 -5.84
CA ALA A 70 7.00 -13.17 -4.93
C ALA A 70 6.40 -11.95 -5.65
N ILE A 71 5.09 -11.73 -5.47
CA ILE A 71 4.36 -10.58 -6.02
C ILE A 71 3.94 -9.68 -4.86
N LEU A 72 4.42 -8.45 -4.86
CA LEU A 72 4.06 -7.44 -3.86
C LEU A 72 3.02 -6.49 -4.40
N THR A 73 1.92 -6.36 -3.66
CA THR A 73 0.82 -5.45 -4.00
C THR A 73 0.78 -4.25 -3.06
N SER A 74 0.30 -3.11 -3.53
CA SER A 74 0.19 -1.88 -2.74
C SER A 74 -0.92 -1.95 -1.68
N THR A 75 -2.01 -2.69 -1.97
CA THR A 75 -3.19 -2.81 -1.12
C THR A 75 -3.62 -4.25 -0.90
N LYS A 76 -4.41 -4.48 0.16
CA LYS A 76 -5.04 -5.80 0.39
C LYS A 76 -6.11 -6.13 -0.66
N SER A 77 -6.78 -5.12 -1.21
CA SER A 77 -7.78 -5.30 -2.28
C SER A 77 -7.12 -5.83 -3.53
N LEU A 78 -5.98 -5.26 -3.95
CA LEU A 78 -5.21 -5.76 -5.08
C LEU A 78 -4.67 -7.17 -4.83
N GLN A 79 -4.23 -7.47 -3.60
CA GLN A 79 -3.84 -8.83 -3.21
C GLN A 79 -5.01 -9.82 -3.32
N HIS A 80 -6.24 -9.38 -2.99
CA HIS A 80 -7.44 -10.20 -3.14
C HIS A 80 -7.75 -10.46 -4.61
N GLN A 81 -7.69 -9.43 -5.44
CA GLN A 81 -7.89 -9.54 -6.89
C GLN A 81 -6.91 -10.54 -7.53
N TYR A 82 -5.63 -10.54 -7.11
CA TYR A 82 -4.68 -11.56 -7.57
C TYR A 82 -5.14 -12.99 -7.20
N MET A 83 -5.71 -13.18 -6.00
CA MET A 83 -6.22 -14.49 -5.60
C MET A 83 -7.44 -14.90 -6.43
N GLU A 84 -8.43 -14.00 -6.63
CA GLU A 84 -9.60 -14.25 -7.47
C GLU A 84 -9.21 -14.60 -8.91
N ASP A 85 -8.13 -14.00 -9.41
CA ASP A 85 -7.69 -14.21 -10.77
C ASP A 85 -6.80 -15.43 -10.96
N PHE A 86 -5.97 -15.83 -9.97
CA PHE A 86 -4.86 -16.75 -10.17
C PHE A 86 -4.69 -17.82 -9.07
N GLU A 87 -5.64 -17.97 -8.14
CA GLU A 87 -5.57 -19.04 -7.13
C GLU A 87 -5.48 -20.43 -7.78
N GLU A 88 -6.22 -20.65 -8.88
CA GLU A 88 -6.19 -21.89 -9.65
C GLU A 88 -4.80 -22.22 -10.20
N CYS A 89 -3.93 -21.23 -10.39
CA CYS A 89 -2.54 -21.40 -10.82
C CYS A 89 -1.58 -21.77 -9.69
N GLY A 90 -2.08 -22.04 -8.49
CA GLY A 90 -1.24 -22.32 -7.33
C GLY A 90 -0.66 -21.08 -6.64
N LEU A 91 -1.17 -19.89 -6.94
CA LEU A 91 -0.82 -18.66 -6.22
C LEU A 91 -1.24 -18.76 -4.76
N VAL A 92 -0.31 -18.53 -3.84
CA VAL A 92 -0.58 -18.52 -2.40
C VAL A 92 -0.48 -17.10 -1.86
N SER A 93 -1.55 -16.67 -1.19
CA SER A 93 -1.58 -15.37 -0.50
C SER A 93 -1.09 -15.50 0.93
N VAL A 94 -0.30 -14.53 1.42
CA VAL A 94 0.10 -14.43 2.83
C VAL A 94 -0.14 -13.04 3.39
N LYS A 95 -0.79 -12.97 4.58
CA LYS A 95 -1.18 -11.73 5.26
C LYS A 95 -0.63 -11.68 6.69
N GLY A 96 -0.52 -10.50 7.26
CA GLY A 96 -0.05 -10.30 8.63
C GLY A 96 -0.97 -10.92 9.69
N LYS A 97 -0.40 -11.23 10.87
CA LYS A 97 -1.08 -11.86 12.00
C LYS A 97 -2.33 -11.12 12.49
N SER A 98 -2.36 -9.80 12.35
CA SER A 98 -3.52 -8.97 12.72
C SER A 98 -4.77 -9.24 11.89
N ASN A 99 -4.64 -9.94 10.75
CA ASN A 99 -5.80 -10.30 9.88
C ASN A 99 -6.46 -11.63 10.28
N PHE A 100 -5.99 -12.30 11.32
CA PHE A 100 -6.50 -13.60 11.75
C PHE A 100 -6.93 -13.56 13.20
N THR A 101 -8.06 -14.20 13.49
CA THR A 101 -8.48 -14.48 14.88
C THR A 101 -7.57 -15.55 15.47
N CYS A 102 -7.09 -15.32 16.69
CA CYS A 102 -6.27 -16.30 17.38
C CYS A 102 -7.10 -17.55 17.76
N CYS A 103 -6.48 -18.72 17.68
CA CYS A 103 -7.09 -19.97 18.14
C CYS A 103 -7.35 -20.01 19.67
N LYS A 104 -6.75 -19.10 20.44
CA LYS A 104 -7.03 -18.84 21.86
C LYS A 104 -8.10 -17.77 22.10
N SER A 105 -8.63 -17.17 21.03
CA SER A 105 -9.69 -16.15 21.13
C SER A 105 -10.99 -16.78 21.63
N THR A 106 -11.64 -16.11 22.57
CA THR A 106 -12.97 -16.48 23.06
C THR A 106 -13.93 -15.29 22.88
N PRO A 107 -15.25 -15.50 22.91
CA PRO A 107 -16.20 -14.38 22.86
C PRO A 107 -15.99 -13.34 23.98
N LEU A 108 -15.56 -13.79 25.16
CA LEU A 108 -15.27 -12.93 26.31
C LEU A 108 -13.90 -12.24 26.21
N ASN A 109 -12.95 -12.84 25.48
CA ASN A 109 -11.62 -12.29 25.27
C ASN A 109 -11.20 -12.44 23.78
N PRO A 110 -11.75 -11.61 22.88
CA PRO A 110 -11.41 -11.68 21.47
C PRO A 110 -9.97 -11.20 21.24
N MET A 111 -9.17 -12.00 20.53
CA MET A 111 -7.77 -11.72 20.23
C MET A 111 -7.46 -11.97 18.78
N THR A 112 -6.60 -11.11 18.19
CA THR A 112 -5.92 -11.39 16.93
C THR A 112 -4.79 -12.39 17.12
N CYS A 113 -4.32 -13.00 16.04
CA CYS A 113 -3.16 -13.88 16.09
C CYS A 113 -1.88 -13.13 16.52
N GLU A 114 -1.80 -11.82 16.28
CA GLU A 114 -0.69 -10.97 16.74
C GLU A 114 -0.69 -10.89 18.28
N GLU A 115 -1.84 -10.61 18.89
CA GLU A 115 -2.01 -10.54 20.34
C GLU A 115 -1.76 -11.91 21.01
N GLY A 116 -2.35 -12.96 20.46
CA GLY A 116 -2.17 -14.32 20.96
C GLY A 116 -0.71 -14.79 20.91
N ALA A 117 0.06 -14.35 19.91
CA ALA A 117 1.49 -14.66 19.82
C ALA A 117 2.32 -14.03 20.96
N GLN A 118 1.90 -12.89 21.53
CA GLN A 118 2.60 -12.27 22.68
C GLN A 118 2.40 -13.07 23.98
N VAL A 119 1.25 -13.73 24.10
CA VAL A 119 0.88 -14.49 25.31
C VAL A 119 1.11 -16.01 25.16
N GLY A 120 2.05 -16.38 24.31
CA GLY A 120 2.47 -17.78 24.16
C GLY A 120 1.37 -18.67 23.56
N CYS A 121 0.73 -18.25 22.47
CA CYS A 121 -0.17 -19.12 21.73
C CYS A 121 0.55 -20.40 21.32
N GLY A 122 0.26 -21.52 22.00
CA GLY A 122 0.91 -22.82 21.81
C GLY A 122 0.64 -23.49 20.44
N ALA A 123 -0.34 -22.99 19.67
CA ALA A 123 -0.61 -23.46 18.31
C ALA A 123 0.57 -23.23 17.34
N SER A 124 1.57 -22.44 17.76
CA SER A 124 2.79 -22.22 17.01
C SER A 124 3.77 -23.42 17.02
N LYS A 125 3.58 -24.41 17.91
CA LYS A 125 4.57 -25.48 18.11
C LYS A 125 4.22 -26.84 17.51
N LYS A 126 2.98 -27.13 17.15
CA LYS A 126 2.60 -28.43 16.56
C LYS A 126 1.42 -28.22 15.60
N GLY A 127 1.57 -28.46 14.32
CA GLY A 127 0.59 -28.72 13.26
C GLY A 127 -0.91 -28.39 13.52
N GLY A 128 -1.20 -27.40 14.30
CA GLY A 128 -2.51 -27.13 14.82
C GLY A 128 -3.31 -26.15 13.98
N SER A 129 -4.55 -25.96 14.34
CA SER A 129 -5.61 -25.18 13.68
C SER A 129 -5.36 -23.67 13.50
N CYS A 130 -4.13 -23.14 13.60
CA CYS A 130 -3.85 -21.72 13.44
C CYS A 130 -3.93 -21.28 11.97
N PRO A 131 -4.94 -20.47 11.56
CA PRO A 131 -5.08 -20.03 10.17
C PRO A 131 -3.86 -19.27 9.64
N TYR A 132 -3.27 -18.39 10.46
CA TYR A 132 -2.05 -17.67 10.09
C TYR A 132 -0.89 -18.62 9.80
N ARG A 133 -0.66 -19.62 10.66
CA ARG A 133 0.44 -20.56 10.50
C ARG A 133 0.30 -21.42 9.25
N ARG A 134 -0.92 -21.93 8.97
CA ARG A 134 -1.19 -22.70 7.74
C ARG A 134 -0.87 -21.89 6.50
N GLN A 135 -1.32 -20.62 6.46
CA GLN A 135 -1.06 -19.73 5.34
C GLN A 135 0.46 -19.43 5.21
N TYR A 136 1.14 -19.18 6.31
CA TYR A 136 2.58 -18.93 6.33
C TYR A 136 3.39 -20.15 5.84
N GLU A 137 3.06 -21.34 6.32
CA GLU A 137 3.70 -22.59 5.90
C GLU A 137 3.43 -22.90 4.43
N ALA A 138 2.20 -22.68 3.94
CA ALA A 138 1.88 -22.80 2.54
C ALA A 138 2.72 -21.84 1.67
N ALA A 139 2.88 -20.58 2.11
CA ALA A 139 3.70 -19.61 1.40
C ALA A 139 5.19 -19.96 1.39
N LEU A 140 5.71 -20.63 2.43
CA LEU A 140 7.09 -21.11 2.44
C LEU A 140 7.36 -22.21 1.41
N GLN A 141 6.36 -23.02 1.09
CA GLN A 141 6.46 -24.15 0.15
C GLN A 141 6.06 -23.78 -1.28
N SER A 142 5.28 -22.71 -1.46
CA SER A 142 4.79 -22.32 -2.77
C SER A 142 5.89 -21.71 -3.64
N PRO A 143 5.93 -22.05 -4.94
CA PRO A 143 6.78 -21.37 -5.92
C PRO A 143 6.26 -19.97 -6.29
N LEU A 144 4.96 -19.69 -6.05
CA LEU A 144 4.31 -18.44 -6.42
C LEU A 144 3.53 -17.88 -5.22
N VAL A 145 3.98 -16.71 -4.71
CA VAL A 145 3.45 -16.11 -3.49
C VAL A 145 3.05 -14.67 -3.75
N THR A 146 1.87 -14.26 -3.25
CA THR A 146 1.49 -12.84 -3.21
C THR A 146 1.34 -12.33 -1.78
N THR A 147 1.79 -11.10 -1.56
CA THR A 147 1.63 -10.38 -0.30
C THR A 147 1.63 -8.87 -0.55
N ASN A 148 1.36 -8.07 0.49
CA ASN A 148 1.52 -6.63 0.38
C ASN A 148 2.90 -6.15 0.86
N TYR A 149 3.32 -4.97 0.38
CA TYR A 149 4.61 -4.35 0.72
C TYR A 149 4.86 -4.30 2.23
N ALA A 150 3.85 -3.92 3.01
CA ALA A 150 4.01 -3.75 4.45
C ALA A 150 4.33 -5.08 5.15
N TYR A 151 3.61 -6.16 4.82
CA TYR A 151 3.87 -7.46 5.41
C TYR A 151 5.22 -8.05 4.96
N TRP A 152 5.58 -7.87 3.67
CA TRP A 152 6.89 -8.26 3.15
C TRP A 152 8.03 -7.66 3.96
N CYS A 153 8.04 -6.33 4.11
CA CYS A 153 9.07 -5.65 4.89
C CYS A 153 9.08 -6.09 6.36
N LEU A 154 7.92 -6.25 6.99
CA LEU A 154 7.82 -6.64 8.39
C LEU A 154 8.28 -8.08 8.64
N ILE A 155 7.88 -9.04 7.80
CA ILE A 155 8.23 -10.45 8.01
C ILE A 155 9.71 -10.74 7.79
N HIS A 156 10.36 -10.00 6.87
CA HIS A 156 11.79 -10.12 6.63
C HIS A 156 12.63 -9.33 7.65
N ARG A 157 12.13 -8.20 8.15
CA ARG A 157 12.84 -7.39 9.15
C ARG A 157 12.76 -7.98 10.56
N TYR A 158 11.61 -8.47 10.98
CA TYR A 158 11.31 -8.86 12.36
C TYR A 158 10.90 -10.33 12.52
N GLY A 159 10.67 -11.04 11.42
CA GLY A 159 10.27 -12.43 11.39
C GLY A 159 11.36 -13.34 10.84
N LYS A 160 10.93 -14.51 10.37
CA LYS A 160 11.81 -15.50 9.73
C LYS A 160 11.87 -15.35 8.19
N GLY A 161 11.23 -14.31 7.63
CA GLY A 161 11.08 -14.15 6.19
C GLY A 161 10.13 -15.19 5.58
N LEU A 162 10.07 -15.18 4.25
CA LEU A 162 9.30 -16.14 3.45
C LEU A 162 10.19 -17.10 2.64
N GLY A 163 11.49 -17.18 2.99
CA GLY A 163 12.50 -17.90 2.23
C GLY A 163 13.15 -17.09 1.11
N GLY A 164 13.98 -17.72 0.29
CA GLY A 164 14.62 -17.10 -0.87
C GLY A 164 13.67 -17.08 -2.08
N PHE A 165 13.80 -16.04 -2.91
CA PHE A 165 13.09 -15.89 -4.17
C PHE A 165 14.09 -15.54 -5.26
N GLU A 166 13.88 -16.04 -6.47
CA GLU A 166 14.65 -15.69 -7.66
C GLU A 166 14.06 -14.46 -8.37
N THR A 167 12.73 -14.30 -8.28
CA THR A 167 12.03 -13.16 -8.89
C THR A 167 11.15 -12.44 -7.86
N LEU A 168 11.24 -11.12 -7.83
CA LEU A 168 10.39 -10.24 -7.04
C LEU A 168 9.65 -9.29 -7.97
N VAL A 169 8.34 -9.36 -7.94
CA VAL A 169 7.47 -8.46 -8.70
C VAL A 169 6.91 -7.38 -7.77
N LEU A 170 7.06 -6.15 -8.18
CA LEU A 170 6.52 -4.98 -7.49
C LEU A 170 5.36 -4.42 -8.33
N ASP A 171 4.13 -4.79 -7.97
CA ASP A 171 2.94 -4.23 -8.62
C ASP A 171 2.57 -2.88 -7.99
N GLU A 172 2.06 -1.97 -8.81
CA GLU A 172 1.92 -0.55 -8.49
C GLU A 172 3.23 0.05 -7.94
N ALA A 173 4.34 -0.29 -8.59
CA ALA A 173 5.70 0.01 -8.15
C ALA A 173 5.99 1.50 -7.91
N HIS A 174 5.18 2.42 -8.48
CA HIS A 174 5.27 3.85 -8.20
C HIS A 174 5.03 4.18 -6.71
N THR A 175 4.36 3.30 -5.97
CA THR A 175 4.09 3.45 -4.53
C THR A 175 5.21 2.86 -3.65
N ALA A 176 6.08 2.01 -4.20
CA ALA A 176 7.10 1.29 -3.45
C ALA A 176 8.03 2.18 -2.60
N PRO A 177 8.49 3.37 -3.07
CA PRO A 177 9.30 4.27 -2.23
C PRO A 177 8.56 4.73 -0.97
N ASN A 178 7.25 4.97 -1.06
CA ASN A 178 6.45 5.38 0.09
C ASN A 178 6.32 4.23 1.09
N HIS A 179 6.08 3.00 0.60
CA HIS A 179 6.02 1.82 1.46
C HIS A 179 7.33 1.57 2.20
N VAL A 180 8.49 1.70 1.54
CA VAL A 180 9.80 1.61 2.21
C VAL A 180 9.94 2.70 3.27
N GLY A 181 9.59 3.96 2.94
CA GLY A 181 9.62 5.06 3.88
C GLY A 181 8.75 4.83 5.11
N GLU A 182 7.51 4.37 4.92
CA GLU A 182 6.57 4.07 6.01
C GLU A 182 7.09 3.00 6.97
N GLN A 183 7.84 2.01 6.49
CA GLN A 183 8.42 0.95 7.34
C GLN A 183 9.55 1.44 8.24
N VAL A 184 10.17 2.55 7.90
CA VAL A 184 11.25 3.14 8.70
C VAL A 184 10.81 4.38 9.48
N ASN A 185 9.77 5.07 9.03
CA ASN A 185 9.22 6.24 9.70
C ASN A 185 8.76 5.89 11.12
N ILE A 186 9.03 6.79 12.05
CA ILE A 186 8.72 6.61 13.46
C ILE A 186 7.75 7.70 13.87
N THR A 187 6.66 7.30 14.48
CA THR A 187 5.70 8.23 15.06
C THR A 187 5.67 8.03 16.57
N PHE A 188 5.94 9.11 17.30
CA PHE A 188 5.75 9.18 18.74
C PHE A 188 4.50 9.96 19.07
N SER A 189 3.72 9.46 20.02
CA SER A 189 2.58 10.16 20.61
C SER A 189 2.92 10.70 22.01
N VAL A 190 2.18 11.69 22.48
CA VAL A 190 2.28 12.22 23.86
C VAL A 190 2.15 11.09 24.88
N ARG A 191 1.24 10.14 24.65
CA ARG A 191 1.09 8.95 25.51
C ARG A 191 2.39 8.16 25.70
N GLU A 192 3.24 8.07 24.69
CA GLU A 192 4.51 7.34 24.77
C GLU A 192 5.57 8.11 25.57
N SER A 193 5.55 9.45 25.54
CA SER A 193 6.31 10.32 26.46
C SER A 193 5.84 10.11 27.89
N ASP A 194 4.53 10.11 28.13
CA ASP A 194 3.96 9.86 29.47
C ASP A 194 4.34 8.47 30.00
N MET A 195 4.36 7.44 29.15
CA MET A 195 4.81 6.10 29.54
C MET A 195 6.27 6.09 29.99
N LEU A 196 7.14 6.84 29.35
CA LEU A 196 8.55 6.99 29.73
C LEU A 196 8.75 7.94 30.92
N ARG A 197 7.80 8.80 31.22
CA ARG A 197 7.88 9.91 32.19
C ARG A 197 9.05 10.83 31.92
N VAL A 198 9.26 11.17 30.66
CA VAL A 198 10.34 12.04 30.21
C VAL A 198 9.83 13.05 29.17
N ASP A 199 10.45 14.22 29.17
CA ASP A 199 10.20 15.22 28.15
C ASP A 199 10.89 14.88 26.82
N TRP A 200 10.37 15.46 25.76
CA TRP A 200 10.97 15.38 24.42
C TRP A 200 12.30 16.15 24.37
N PRO A 201 13.16 15.87 23.37
CA PRO A 201 14.33 16.70 23.12
C PRO A 201 13.96 18.18 22.99
N SER A 202 14.70 19.07 23.67
CA SER A 202 14.44 20.52 23.65
C SER A 202 14.52 21.10 22.24
N GLU A 203 15.50 20.66 21.45
CA GLU A 203 15.60 20.97 20.02
C GLU A 203 14.98 19.85 19.18
N TRP A 204 13.66 19.75 19.19
CA TRP A 204 12.94 18.65 18.58
C TRP A 204 13.18 18.48 17.06
N ARG A 205 13.71 19.49 16.35
CA ARG A 205 14.14 19.37 14.95
C ARG A 205 15.50 18.72 14.79
N SER A 206 16.29 18.60 15.86
CA SER A 206 17.66 18.07 15.84
C SER A 206 17.68 16.55 15.87
N ILE A 207 18.05 15.91 14.77
CA ILE A 207 18.21 14.44 14.70
C ILE A 207 19.27 13.91 15.68
N PRO A 208 20.45 14.58 15.87
CA PRO A 208 21.40 14.17 16.89
C PRO A 208 20.81 14.13 18.30
N GLN A 209 19.98 15.11 18.68
CA GLN A 209 19.32 15.10 19.98
C GLN A 209 18.32 13.93 20.11
N TRP A 210 17.55 13.63 19.07
CA TRP A 210 16.68 12.45 19.07
C TRP A 210 17.47 11.14 19.23
N LYS A 211 18.61 11.01 18.58
CA LYS A 211 19.49 9.83 18.75
C LYS A 211 19.99 9.70 20.18
N SER A 212 20.54 10.76 20.76
CA SER A 212 21.02 10.75 22.14
C SER A 212 19.90 10.46 23.13
N TRP A 213 18.74 11.12 22.97
CA TRP A 213 17.56 10.86 23.78
C TRP A 213 17.11 9.39 23.70
N ALA A 214 17.06 8.82 22.51
CA ALA A 214 16.68 7.43 22.32
C ALA A 214 17.72 6.46 22.89
N GLN A 215 19.01 6.73 22.77
CA GLN A 215 20.07 5.92 23.36
C GLN A 215 19.95 5.87 24.90
N THR A 216 19.58 6.99 25.53
CA THR A 216 19.36 7.07 26.98
C THR A 216 18.12 6.26 27.40
N HIS A 217 17.02 6.33 26.66
CA HIS A 217 15.74 5.77 27.09
C HIS A 217 15.43 4.38 26.55
N ALA A 218 16.13 3.90 25.52
CA ALA A 218 15.90 2.55 24.96
C ALA A 218 16.17 1.41 25.96
N PRO A 219 17.24 1.44 26.78
CA PRO A 219 17.46 0.43 27.82
C PRO A 219 16.32 0.39 28.84
N VAL A 220 15.84 1.56 29.28
CA VAL A 220 14.71 1.67 30.24
C VAL A 220 13.45 1.03 29.67
N ALA A 221 13.06 1.39 28.46
CA ALA A 221 11.88 0.83 27.81
C ALA A 221 12.00 -0.68 27.61
N LYS A 222 13.19 -1.18 27.28
CA LYS A 222 13.47 -2.62 27.15
C LYS A 222 13.30 -3.34 28.48
N THR A 223 13.85 -2.83 29.56
CA THR A 223 13.74 -3.43 30.90
C THR A 223 12.27 -3.49 31.35
N VAL A 224 11.50 -2.42 31.14
CA VAL A 224 10.06 -2.43 31.47
C VAL A 224 9.30 -3.45 30.63
N TYR A 225 9.58 -3.52 29.31
CA TYR A 225 8.98 -4.53 28.43
C TYR A 225 9.27 -5.96 28.93
N GLU A 226 10.51 -6.28 29.27
CA GLU A 226 10.94 -7.60 29.76
C GLU A 226 10.25 -7.95 31.09
N LYS A 227 10.10 -6.97 31.99
CA LYS A 227 9.36 -7.13 33.26
C LYS A 227 7.88 -7.44 32.98
N VAL A 228 7.18 -6.65 32.17
CA VAL A 228 5.76 -6.86 31.84
C VAL A 228 5.59 -8.24 31.15
N LEU A 229 6.51 -8.64 30.28
CA LEU A 229 6.50 -9.95 29.63
C LEU A 229 6.62 -11.09 30.66
N SER A 230 7.52 -10.96 31.64
CA SER A 230 7.69 -11.93 32.73
C SER A 230 6.43 -12.02 33.60
N ASP A 231 5.81 -10.90 33.92
CA ASP A 231 4.58 -10.86 34.72
C ASP A 231 3.40 -11.52 33.97
N CYS A 232 3.28 -11.31 32.65
CA CYS A 232 2.32 -12.02 31.80
C CYS A 232 2.53 -13.55 31.80
N ALA A 233 3.77 -14.01 31.92
CA ALA A 233 4.06 -15.45 31.95
C ALA A 233 3.68 -16.14 33.28
N ARG A 234 3.54 -15.37 34.36
CA ARG A 234 3.27 -15.86 35.70
C ARG A 234 1.82 -15.79 36.16
N GLY A 235 1.00 -14.98 35.49
CA GLY A 235 -0.31 -14.62 36.02
C GLY A 235 -1.43 -14.50 35.00
N ASP A 236 -2.47 -13.81 35.41
CA ASP A 236 -3.69 -13.59 34.64
C ASP A 236 -3.43 -12.71 33.40
N ILE A 237 -3.79 -13.23 32.22
CA ILE A 237 -3.62 -12.57 30.93
C ILE A 237 -4.88 -11.79 30.62
N SER A 238 -5.01 -10.61 31.22
CA SER A 238 -6.09 -9.68 30.87
C SER A 238 -5.81 -8.98 29.53
N ARG A 239 -6.87 -8.48 28.90
CA ARG A 239 -6.76 -7.69 27.65
C ARG A 239 -5.91 -6.43 27.86
N ASP A 240 -6.00 -5.81 29.02
CA ASP A 240 -5.24 -4.60 29.34
C ASP A 240 -3.75 -4.91 29.57
N THR A 241 -3.42 -6.06 30.17
CA THR A 241 -2.06 -6.54 30.31
C THR A 241 -1.41 -6.79 28.95
N ILE A 242 -2.14 -7.42 28.01
CA ILE A 242 -1.69 -7.63 26.62
C ILE A 242 -1.46 -6.30 25.91
N ARG A 243 -2.39 -5.35 26.03
CA ARG A 243 -2.24 -4.01 25.44
C ARG A 243 -1.04 -3.27 25.96
N ASN A 244 -0.80 -3.34 27.27
CA ASN A 244 0.37 -2.75 27.92
C ASN A 244 1.67 -3.38 27.43
N LEU A 245 1.73 -4.70 27.37
CA LEU A 245 2.88 -5.45 26.83
C LEU A 245 3.19 -5.01 25.38
N MET A 246 2.17 -4.95 24.53
CA MET A 246 2.35 -4.52 23.14
C MET A 246 2.80 -3.06 23.03
N ALA A 247 2.31 -2.18 23.89
CA ALA A 247 2.70 -0.77 23.92
C ALA A 247 4.19 -0.63 24.26
N TRP A 248 4.68 -1.28 25.31
CA TRP A 248 6.09 -1.27 25.69
C TRP A 248 7.00 -1.93 24.65
N LYS A 249 6.55 -3.00 24.03
CA LYS A 249 7.27 -3.65 22.93
C LYS A 249 7.49 -2.69 21.76
N ARG A 250 6.40 -2.01 21.33
CA ARG A 250 6.46 -1.04 20.24
C ARG A 250 7.35 0.15 20.59
N LEU A 251 7.23 0.67 21.80
CA LEU A 251 8.02 1.80 22.27
C LEU A 251 9.51 1.46 22.31
N SER A 252 9.88 0.30 22.86
CA SER A 252 11.27 -0.18 22.87
C SER A 252 11.84 -0.30 21.45
N ALA A 253 11.07 -0.89 20.51
CA ALA A 253 11.50 -1.02 19.12
C ALA A 253 11.67 0.35 18.43
N LYS A 254 10.78 1.32 18.66
CA LYS A 254 10.92 2.69 18.15
C LYS A 254 12.20 3.36 18.64
N LEU A 255 12.46 3.31 19.94
CA LEU A 255 13.67 3.89 20.53
C LEU A 255 14.95 3.27 19.97
N GLN A 256 14.99 1.94 19.83
CA GLN A 256 16.13 1.26 19.21
C GLN A 256 16.33 1.70 17.75
N THR A 257 15.25 1.87 16.99
CA THR A 257 15.33 2.35 15.61
C THR A 257 15.87 3.77 15.53
N ILE A 258 15.44 4.69 16.43
CA ILE A 258 15.97 6.05 16.46
C ILE A 258 17.45 6.07 16.84
N ALA A 259 17.84 5.28 17.85
CA ALA A 259 19.23 5.20 18.29
C ALA A 259 20.18 4.76 17.16
N SER A 260 19.69 3.97 16.21
CA SER A 260 20.41 3.41 15.05
C SER A 260 20.06 4.03 13.71
N MET A 261 19.37 5.18 13.67
CA MET A 261 19.04 5.85 12.41
C MET A 261 20.27 6.18 11.57
N GLU A 262 20.19 5.89 10.28
CA GLU A 262 21.19 6.22 9.26
C GLU A 262 20.59 7.13 8.18
N GLY A 263 21.44 7.86 7.46
CA GLY A 263 21.02 8.74 6.40
C GLY A 263 20.36 10.03 6.90
N GLN A 264 19.70 10.73 5.99
CA GLN A 264 19.05 12.02 6.24
C GLN A 264 17.61 11.81 6.72
N TRP A 265 17.26 12.47 7.81
CA TRP A 265 15.94 12.43 8.44
C TRP A 265 15.40 13.82 8.70
N VAL A 266 14.10 13.93 8.76
CA VAL A 266 13.38 15.14 9.19
C VAL A 266 12.40 14.80 10.30
N VAL A 267 12.09 15.81 11.12
CA VAL A 267 11.11 15.69 12.21
C VAL A 267 9.97 16.68 11.95
N GLU A 268 8.75 16.20 12.09
CA GLU A 268 7.54 17.01 12.03
C GLU A 268 6.76 16.88 13.34
N GLN A 269 6.17 18.00 13.78
CA GLN A 269 5.20 17.97 14.86
C GLN A 269 3.88 17.38 14.36
N ARG A 270 3.28 16.52 15.16
CA ARG A 270 1.93 16.03 14.92
C ARG A 270 0.92 16.87 15.67
N MET A 271 -0.16 17.15 14.97
CA MET A 271 -1.31 17.85 15.54
C MET A 271 -2.53 16.94 15.45
N ALA A 272 -3.25 16.77 16.55
CA ALA A 272 -4.53 16.09 16.57
C ALA A 272 -5.58 17.02 17.19
N ARG A 273 -6.67 17.27 16.46
CA ARG A 273 -7.74 18.19 16.89
C ARG A 273 -7.22 19.56 17.34
N GLY A 274 -6.22 20.09 16.61
CA GLY A 274 -5.61 21.40 16.91
C GLY A 274 -4.62 21.43 18.08
N ARG A 275 -4.32 20.28 18.71
CA ARG A 275 -3.36 20.16 19.81
C ARG A 275 -2.15 19.35 19.39
N HIS A 276 -0.99 19.66 19.99
CA HIS A 276 0.23 18.87 19.81
C HIS A 276 0.00 17.43 20.31
N ASP A 277 0.23 16.45 19.45
CA ASP A 277 -0.01 15.02 19.71
C ASP A 277 1.28 14.18 19.63
N GLY A 278 2.42 14.83 19.44
CA GLY A 278 3.72 14.17 19.37
C GLY A 278 4.53 14.52 18.13
N TYR A 279 5.42 13.63 17.73
CA TYR A 279 6.37 13.85 16.64
C TYR A 279 6.37 12.70 15.63
N ARG A 280 6.69 13.01 14.40
CA ARG A 280 6.94 12.06 13.33
C ARG A 280 8.34 12.27 12.78
N LEU A 281 9.18 11.25 12.88
CA LEU A 281 10.51 11.20 12.29
C LEU A 281 10.42 10.44 10.97
N GLN A 282 10.92 11.02 9.88
CA GLN A 282 10.77 10.48 8.54
C GLN A 282 12.12 10.43 7.83
N ALA A 283 12.42 9.29 7.21
CA ALA A 283 13.59 9.18 6.34
C ALA A 283 13.34 9.98 5.05
N VAL A 284 14.27 10.85 4.69
CA VAL A 284 14.19 11.67 3.46
C VAL A 284 14.32 10.77 2.23
N TRP A 285 15.25 9.82 2.27
CA TRP A 285 15.62 8.99 1.12
C TRP A 285 15.34 7.51 1.37
N PRO A 286 14.23 6.96 0.82
CA PRO A 286 13.90 5.53 0.95
C PRO A 286 14.98 4.61 0.39
N TYR A 287 15.75 5.04 -0.61
CA TYR A 287 16.79 4.22 -1.23
C TYR A 287 17.83 3.68 -0.24
N THR A 288 18.10 4.40 0.86
CA THR A 288 19.00 3.95 1.93
C THR A 288 18.57 2.61 2.54
N TYR A 289 17.28 2.32 2.47
CA TYR A 289 16.66 1.15 3.09
C TYR A 289 16.10 0.14 2.08
N ALA A 290 16.00 0.50 0.80
CA ALA A 290 15.31 -0.28 -0.21
C ALA A 290 15.95 -1.68 -0.40
N GLU A 291 17.28 -1.77 -0.46
CA GLU A 291 17.95 -3.08 -0.59
C GLU A 291 17.69 -3.98 0.62
N LYS A 292 17.77 -3.42 1.83
CA LYS A 292 17.63 -4.18 3.09
C LYS A 292 16.20 -4.59 3.42
N LEU A 293 15.20 -3.80 3.01
CA LEU A 293 13.80 -4.02 3.41
C LEU A 293 12.92 -4.55 2.28
N LEU A 294 13.23 -4.18 1.03
CA LEU A 294 12.38 -4.48 -0.11
C LEU A 294 13.03 -5.50 -1.05
N PHE A 295 14.25 -5.22 -1.53
CA PHE A 295 14.87 -6.04 -2.57
C PHE A 295 15.54 -7.32 -2.03
N LEU A 296 16.09 -7.28 -0.82
CA LEU A 296 16.62 -8.44 -0.07
C LEU A 296 17.63 -9.30 -0.85
N GLY A 297 18.38 -8.71 -1.77
CA GLY A 297 19.33 -9.44 -2.62
C GLY A 297 18.69 -10.29 -3.71
N VAL A 298 17.37 -10.18 -3.95
CA VAL A 298 16.69 -10.91 -5.02
C VAL A 298 17.34 -10.60 -6.39
N PRO A 299 17.71 -11.62 -7.18
CA PRO A 299 18.47 -11.42 -8.40
C PRO A 299 17.68 -10.76 -9.53
N LYS A 300 16.38 -11.02 -9.67
CA LYS A 300 15.51 -10.41 -10.68
C LYS A 300 14.37 -9.65 -10.02
N ILE A 301 14.23 -8.38 -10.39
CA ILE A 301 13.18 -7.50 -9.83
C ILE A 301 12.42 -6.86 -10.98
N ILE A 302 11.12 -7.11 -11.03
CA ILE A 302 10.22 -6.60 -12.05
C ILE A 302 9.32 -5.53 -11.41
N LEU A 303 9.42 -4.30 -11.91
CA LEU A 303 8.62 -3.19 -11.45
C LEU A 303 7.53 -2.89 -12.47
N VAL A 304 6.28 -3.01 -12.07
CA VAL A 304 5.13 -2.83 -12.96
C VAL A 304 4.24 -1.72 -12.44
N SER A 305 3.90 -0.75 -13.28
CA SER A 305 2.96 0.31 -12.92
C SER A 305 2.56 1.13 -14.16
N ALA A 306 1.38 1.74 -14.12
CA ALA A 306 0.96 2.68 -15.16
C ALA A 306 1.65 4.05 -15.08
N THR A 307 2.21 4.41 -13.92
CA THR A 307 2.70 5.77 -13.63
C THR A 307 4.13 5.79 -13.10
N ILE A 308 4.85 4.68 -13.23
CA ILE A 308 6.25 4.62 -12.83
C ILE A 308 7.11 5.49 -13.74
N ASN A 309 8.04 6.21 -13.12
CA ASN A 309 8.96 7.10 -13.85
C ASN A 309 10.37 7.05 -13.24
N ARG A 310 11.29 7.78 -13.83
CA ARG A 310 12.68 7.79 -13.39
C ARG A 310 12.85 8.23 -11.94
N LYS A 311 12.08 9.23 -11.48
CA LYS A 311 12.11 9.70 -10.10
C LYS A 311 11.75 8.59 -9.09
N THR A 312 10.82 7.72 -9.45
CA THR A 312 10.47 6.54 -8.61
C THR A 312 11.68 5.63 -8.45
N LEU A 313 12.41 5.37 -9.54
CA LEU A 313 13.60 4.52 -9.54
C LEU A 313 14.74 5.13 -8.72
N ASP A 314 14.95 6.44 -8.84
CA ASP A 314 15.95 7.16 -8.06
C ASP A 314 15.64 7.11 -6.56
N LEU A 315 14.36 7.24 -6.16
CA LEU A 315 13.91 7.08 -4.77
C LEU A 315 14.10 5.64 -4.24
N LEU A 316 14.18 4.65 -5.10
CA LEU A 316 14.49 3.25 -4.75
C LEU A 316 15.98 2.91 -4.89
N GLY A 317 16.82 3.84 -5.39
CA GLY A 317 18.24 3.61 -5.62
C GLY A 317 18.55 2.73 -6.83
N VAL A 318 17.62 2.62 -7.78
CA VAL A 318 17.78 1.82 -8.99
C VAL A 318 18.57 2.59 -10.04
N LYS A 319 19.85 2.22 -10.23
CA LYS A 319 20.73 2.85 -11.20
C LYS A 319 20.39 2.42 -12.63
N LYS A 320 20.57 3.34 -13.60
CA LYS A 320 20.33 3.06 -15.03
C LYS A 320 21.13 1.86 -15.57
N SER A 321 22.35 1.66 -15.10
CA SER A 321 23.20 0.56 -15.52
C SER A 321 22.68 -0.84 -15.17
N TYR A 322 21.83 -0.93 -14.15
CA TYR A 322 21.24 -2.18 -13.68
C TYR A 322 19.75 -2.33 -14.02
N CYS A 323 19.23 -1.46 -14.91
CA CYS A 323 17.81 -1.36 -15.18
C CYS A 323 17.55 -1.27 -16.69
N ASP A 324 16.59 -2.08 -17.17
CA ASP A 324 15.93 -1.86 -18.45
C ASP A 324 14.54 -1.26 -18.19
N PHE A 325 14.20 -0.21 -18.94
CA PHE A 325 12.96 0.54 -18.77
C PHE A 325 12.15 0.52 -20.07
N PHE A 326 10.96 -0.06 -20.02
CA PHE A 326 10.07 -0.21 -21.16
C PHE A 326 8.78 0.56 -20.93
N GLU A 327 8.39 1.36 -21.93
CA GLU A 327 7.12 2.08 -21.96
C GLU A 327 6.22 1.50 -23.02
N TYR A 328 4.96 1.28 -22.67
CA TYR A 328 3.94 0.69 -23.54
C TYR A 328 2.82 1.70 -23.79
N GLY A 329 2.35 1.75 -25.03
CA GLY A 329 1.19 2.52 -25.41
C GLY A 329 -0.12 1.96 -24.85
N SER A 330 -1.14 2.80 -24.72
CA SER A 330 -2.48 2.32 -24.40
C SER A 330 -3.07 1.53 -25.57
N THR A 331 -3.66 0.38 -25.28
CA THR A 331 -4.42 -0.41 -26.26
C THR A 331 -5.83 0.09 -26.45
N PHE A 332 -6.27 1.06 -25.65
CA PHE A 332 -7.61 1.66 -25.75
C PHE A 332 -7.58 2.92 -26.62
N ASP A 333 -8.60 3.06 -27.46
CA ASP A 333 -8.77 4.27 -28.28
C ASP A 333 -9.03 5.48 -27.35
N PRO A 334 -8.16 6.52 -27.37
CA PRO A 334 -8.35 7.73 -26.55
C PRO A 334 -9.68 8.43 -26.78
N LYS A 335 -10.28 8.28 -27.96
CA LYS A 335 -11.60 8.85 -28.29
C LYS A 335 -12.73 8.27 -27.45
N ARG A 336 -12.57 7.07 -26.91
CA ARG A 336 -13.55 6.42 -26.04
C ARG A 336 -13.49 6.90 -24.58
N SER A 337 -12.44 7.63 -24.21
CA SER A 337 -12.25 8.21 -22.87
C SER A 337 -11.79 9.66 -22.97
N PRO A 338 -12.64 10.56 -23.52
CA PRO A 338 -12.27 11.96 -23.68
C PRO A 338 -12.13 12.64 -22.32
N VAL A 339 -11.11 13.47 -22.17
CA VAL A 339 -10.87 14.29 -20.97
C VAL A 339 -11.23 15.73 -21.28
N TYR A 340 -12.17 16.29 -20.52
CA TYR A 340 -12.59 17.67 -20.64
C TYR A 340 -12.04 18.48 -19.46
N PHE A 341 -11.30 19.54 -19.74
CA PHE A 341 -10.94 20.54 -18.77
C PHE A 341 -12.01 21.64 -18.74
N ILE A 342 -12.70 21.78 -17.62
CA ILE A 342 -13.78 22.76 -17.44
C ILE A 342 -13.33 23.80 -16.40
N PRO A 343 -12.84 24.97 -16.83
CA PRO A 343 -12.42 26.02 -15.90
C PRO A 343 -13.60 26.50 -15.05
N THR A 344 -13.42 26.55 -13.74
CA THR A 344 -14.40 27.06 -12.79
C THR A 344 -13.71 28.00 -11.79
N VAL A 345 -13.25 27.48 -10.67
CA VAL A 345 -12.54 28.23 -9.63
C VAL A 345 -11.27 27.49 -9.22
N ALA A 346 -10.22 28.25 -8.92
CA ALA A 346 -8.98 27.69 -8.39
C ALA A 346 -9.18 27.22 -6.95
N LEU A 347 -9.34 25.91 -6.77
CA LEU A 347 -9.64 25.30 -5.49
C LEU A 347 -8.38 25.23 -4.59
N SER A 348 -8.39 25.96 -3.47
CA SER A 348 -7.33 26.00 -2.48
C SER A 348 -7.87 25.76 -1.07
N HIS A 349 -6.99 25.77 -0.05
CA HIS A 349 -7.40 25.73 1.37
C HIS A 349 -8.09 27.06 1.82
N LYS A 350 -7.95 28.13 1.02
CA LYS A 350 -8.56 29.45 1.26
C LYS A 350 -9.89 29.64 0.52
N THR A 351 -10.30 28.68 -0.30
CA THR A 351 -11.54 28.75 -1.06
C THR A 351 -12.73 28.84 -0.11
N GLY A 352 -13.46 29.96 -0.21
CA GLY A 352 -14.65 30.21 0.60
C GLY A 352 -15.88 29.44 0.14
N ASP A 353 -16.97 29.57 0.89
CA ASP A 353 -18.23 28.85 0.59
C ASP A 353 -18.86 29.27 -0.75
N ASP A 354 -18.81 30.56 -1.09
CA ASP A 354 -19.38 31.07 -2.34
C ASP A 354 -18.64 30.53 -3.57
N GLU A 355 -17.30 30.53 -3.50
CA GLU A 355 -16.47 29.95 -4.56
C GLU A 355 -16.71 28.44 -4.69
N PHE A 356 -16.88 27.74 -3.57
CA PHE A 356 -17.18 26.30 -3.58
C PHE A 356 -18.57 26.00 -4.12
N ASN A 357 -19.56 26.86 -3.89
CA ASN A 357 -20.90 26.74 -4.48
C ASN A 357 -20.85 26.80 -6.01
N LEU A 358 -19.97 27.63 -6.60
CA LEU A 358 -19.77 27.65 -8.06
C LEU A 358 -19.22 26.31 -8.60
N ILE A 359 -18.37 25.65 -7.82
CA ILE A 359 -17.87 24.31 -8.19
C ILE A 359 -19.00 23.29 -8.14
N VAL A 360 -19.81 23.30 -7.08
CA VAL A 360 -20.95 22.38 -6.93
C VAL A 360 -21.97 22.62 -8.06
N ALA A 361 -22.31 23.87 -8.36
CA ALA A 361 -23.19 24.19 -9.47
C ALA A 361 -22.68 23.67 -10.84
N ARG A 362 -21.35 23.73 -11.05
CA ARG A 362 -20.72 23.15 -12.24
C ARG A 362 -20.79 21.62 -12.24
N VAL A 363 -20.62 20.99 -11.09
CA VAL A 363 -20.82 19.53 -10.93
C VAL A 363 -22.26 19.18 -11.28
N ASP A 364 -23.24 19.91 -10.76
CA ASP A 364 -24.67 19.66 -11.00
C ASP A 364 -25.04 19.83 -12.49
N GLU A 365 -24.50 20.85 -13.16
CA GLU A 365 -24.64 21.01 -14.61
C GLU A 365 -24.14 19.80 -15.40
N ILE A 366 -22.98 19.22 -14.99
CA ILE A 366 -22.45 18.01 -15.61
C ILE A 366 -23.37 16.82 -15.31
N LEU A 367 -23.84 16.67 -14.08
CA LEU A 367 -24.70 15.57 -13.65
C LEU A 367 -26.06 15.58 -14.36
N SER A 368 -26.64 16.75 -14.59
CA SER A 368 -27.95 16.91 -15.25
C SER A 368 -28.07 16.17 -16.58
N THR A 369 -26.94 15.98 -17.27
CA THR A 369 -26.88 15.32 -18.59
C THR A 369 -26.39 13.85 -18.47
N ARG A 370 -26.28 13.27 -17.26
CA ARG A 370 -25.68 11.94 -17.02
C ARG A 370 -26.43 11.09 -16.02
N LEU A 371 -27.70 11.38 -15.78
CA LEU A 371 -28.54 10.63 -14.84
C LEU A 371 -28.89 9.22 -15.33
N ASP A 372 -28.69 8.95 -16.60
CA ASP A 372 -28.83 7.64 -17.24
C ASP A 372 -27.63 6.71 -16.98
N ARG A 373 -26.60 7.19 -16.28
CA ARG A 373 -25.29 6.51 -16.08
C ARG A 373 -24.82 6.57 -14.64
N LYS A 374 -23.82 5.74 -14.36
CA LYS A 374 -23.11 5.73 -13.07
C LYS A 374 -21.77 6.47 -13.19
N GLY A 375 -21.42 7.23 -12.16
CA GLY A 375 -20.19 8.01 -12.17
C GLY A 375 -19.55 8.19 -10.80
N ILE A 376 -18.29 8.64 -10.81
CA ILE A 376 -17.52 8.90 -9.58
C ILE A 376 -17.10 10.37 -9.57
N ILE A 377 -17.31 11.03 -8.42
CA ILE A 377 -16.78 12.37 -8.14
C ILE A 377 -15.58 12.22 -7.21
N HIS A 378 -14.39 12.49 -7.73
CA HIS A 378 -13.15 12.50 -6.96
C HIS A 378 -12.92 13.85 -6.30
N THR A 379 -12.87 13.85 -4.99
CA THR A 379 -12.54 15.03 -4.17
C THR A 379 -11.16 14.86 -3.50
N THR A 380 -10.63 15.92 -2.88
CA THR A 380 -9.30 15.84 -2.21
C THR A 380 -9.39 15.61 -0.69
N SER A 381 -10.61 15.55 -0.13
CA SER A 381 -10.83 15.28 1.30
C SER A 381 -12.26 14.87 1.57
N TYR A 382 -12.49 14.15 2.68
CA TYR A 382 -13.83 13.77 3.12
C TYR A 382 -14.72 14.99 3.44
N ALA A 383 -14.15 16.06 3.99
CA ALA A 383 -14.88 17.30 4.23
C ALA A 383 -15.45 17.90 2.93
N ARG A 384 -14.67 17.89 1.84
CA ARG A 384 -15.13 18.35 0.53
C ARG A 384 -16.12 17.37 -0.10
N ALA A 385 -15.94 16.08 0.06
CA ALA A 385 -16.89 15.09 -0.43
C ALA A 385 -18.26 15.30 0.24
N LYS A 386 -18.27 15.51 1.55
CA LYS A 386 -19.48 15.82 2.31
C LYS A 386 -20.12 17.14 1.87
N ALA A 387 -19.32 18.18 1.65
CA ALA A 387 -19.81 19.47 1.19
C ALA A 387 -20.40 19.42 -0.23
N VAL A 388 -19.84 18.61 -1.15
CA VAL A 388 -20.45 18.36 -2.47
C VAL A 388 -21.80 17.69 -2.29
N MET A 389 -21.89 16.64 -1.49
CA MET A 389 -23.14 15.91 -1.24
C MET A 389 -24.21 16.80 -0.59
N GLU A 390 -23.85 17.63 0.41
CA GLU A 390 -24.79 18.50 1.13
C GLU A 390 -25.34 19.66 0.28
N LYS A 391 -24.55 20.13 -0.70
CA LYS A 391 -24.88 21.32 -1.52
C LYS A 391 -25.41 20.99 -2.90
N SER A 392 -25.24 19.77 -3.41
CA SER A 392 -25.67 19.34 -4.72
C SER A 392 -27.18 19.09 -4.78
N GLU A 393 -27.83 19.50 -5.85
CA GLU A 393 -29.23 19.19 -6.16
C GLU A 393 -29.46 17.68 -6.39
N TYR A 394 -28.37 16.94 -6.71
CA TYR A 394 -28.39 15.49 -6.96
C TYR A 394 -27.96 14.65 -5.76
N SER A 395 -27.94 15.23 -4.56
CA SER A 395 -27.50 14.56 -3.32
C SER A 395 -28.22 13.22 -3.05
N TYR A 396 -29.47 13.08 -3.43
CA TYR A 396 -30.27 11.85 -3.28
C TYR A 396 -29.66 10.64 -4.02
N PHE A 397 -28.95 10.87 -5.12
CA PHE A 397 -28.29 9.83 -5.93
C PHE A 397 -26.84 9.58 -5.51
N MET A 398 -26.32 10.31 -4.52
CA MET A 398 -24.94 10.26 -4.11
C MET A 398 -24.70 9.25 -2.99
N LEU A 399 -23.63 8.48 -3.13
CA LEU A 399 -23.09 7.59 -2.11
C LEU A 399 -21.76 8.18 -1.62
N LEU A 400 -21.68 8.47 -0.32
CA LEU A 400 -20.46 8.95 0.33
C LEU A 400 -19.84 7.83 1.13
N ASN A 401 -18.54 7.59 0.96
CA ASN A 401 -17.81 6.68 1.82
C ASN A 401 -17.16 7.42 2.98
N GLU A 402 -17.24 6.86 4.18
CA GLU A 402 -16.40 7.25 5.31
C GLU A 402 -15.10 6.42 5.30
N SER A 403 -14.06 6.91 5.99
CA SER A 403 -12.72 6.33 5.91
C SER A 403 -12.61 4.85 6.33
N GLN A 404 -13.59 4.36 7.08
CA GLN A 404 -13.59 2.99 7.64
C GLN A 404 -14.42 1.99 6.83
N ASP A 405 -15.22 2.45 5.86
CA ASP A 405 -16.24 1.64 5.16
C ASP A 405 -16.17 1.73 3.62
N THR A 406 -15.03 2.09 3.07
CA THR A 406 -14.89 2.30 1.61
C THR A 406 -15.29 1.07 0.81
N ALA A 407 -14.91 -0.14 1.25
CA ALA A 407 -15.18 -1.37 0.50
C ALA A 407 -16.69 -1.65 0.38
N SER A 408 -17.44 -1.54 1.47
CA SER A 408 -18.88 -1.81 1.45
C SER A 408 -19.66 -0.77 0.62
N VAL A 409 -19.24 0.50 0.68
CA VAL A 409 -19.85 1.56 -0.13
C VAL A 409 -19.54 1.36 -1.62
N VAL A 410 -18.33 0.96 -1.98
CA VAL A 410 -17.96 0.66 -3.36
C VAL A 410 -18.75 -0.54 -3.88
N GLU A 411 -18.90 -1.62 -3.12
CA GLU A 411 -19.72 -2.76 -3.53
C GLU A 411 -21.19 -2.38 -3.70
N ARG A 412 -21.75 -1.57 -2.80
CA ARG A 412 -23.11 -1.04 -2.95
C ARG A 412 -23.26 -0.18 -4.20
N PHE A 413 -22.25 0.66 -4.52
CA PHE A 413 -22.22 1.43 -5.74
C PHE A 413 -22.16 0.53 -6.99
N LYS A 414 -21.34 -0.51 -7.00
CA LYS A 414 -21.26 -1.45 -8.12
C LYS A 414 -22.60 -2.13 -8.42
N LEU A 415 -23.34 -2.49 -7.37
CA LEU A 415 -24.64 -3.16 -7.45
C LEU A 415 -25.82 -2.22 -7.71
N SER A 416 -25.66 -0.92 -7.56
CA SER A 416 -26.73 0.05 -7.78
C SER A 416 -27.04 0.26 -9.26
N GLU A 417 -28.28 0.66 -9.55
CA GLU A 417 -28.71 1.10 -10.89
C GLU A 417 -28.53 2.61 -11.06
N PRO A 418 -28.43 3.13 -12.30
CA PRO A 418 -28.49 4.55 -12.58
C PRO A 418 -29.83 5.19 -12.13
N PRO A 419 -29.84 6.45 -11.69
CA PRO A 419 -28.67 7.27 -11.41
C PRO A 419 -27.98 6.87 -10.09
N SER A 420 -26.67 6.72 -10.12
CA SER A 420 -25.88 6.47 -8.92
C SER A 420 -24.50 7.12 -9.04
N ILE A 421 -24.11 7.87 -8.01
CA ILE A 421 -22.91 8.70 -8.04
C ILE A 421 -22.09 8.42 -6.76
N LEU A 422 -20.87 7.92 -6.91
CA LEU A 422 -19.97 7.71 -5.78
C LEU A 422 -19.13 8.98 -5.56
N VAL A 423 -19.22 9.60 -4.39
CA VAL A 423 -18.39 10.76 -4.03
C VAL A 423 -17.30 10.32 -3.06
N SER A 424 -16.04 10.40 -3.48
CA SER A 424 -14.94 9.83 -2.70
C SER A 424 -13.61 10.57 -2.88
N PRO A 425 -12.84 10.76 -1.77
CA PRO A 425 -11.45 11.18 -1.83
C PRO A 425 -10.47 9.99 -1.89
N SER A 426 -10.91 8.76 -1.65
CA SER A 426 -10.04 7.58 -1.46
C SER A 426 -10.16 6.52 -2.55
N VAL A 427 -11.21 6.54 -3.36
CA VAL A 427 -11.41 5.58 -4.46
C VAL A 427 -10.66 6.07 -5.71
N THR A 428 -9.34 6.17 -5.61
CA THR A 428 -8.46 6.70 -6.67
C THR A 428 -7.57 5.63 -7.30
N THR A 429 -7.27 4.57 -6.57
CA THR A 429 -6.41 3.46 -6.99
C THR A 429 -6.87 2.14 -6.37
N GLY A 430 -6.57 1.02 -7.03
CA GLY A 430 -6.87 -0.32 -6.49
C GLY A 430 -8.34 -0.75 -6.58
N TRP A 431 -9.14 -0.09 -7.40
CA TRP A 431 -10.54 -0.43 -7.68
C TRP A 431 -10.75 -0.63 -9.17
N ASP A 432 -11.54 -1.63 -9.52
CA ASP A 432 -11.98 -1.88 -10.88
C ASP A 432 -13.50 -1.67 -10.99
N PHE A 433 -13.91 -0.97 -12.03
CA PHE A 433 -15.31 -0.66 -12.36
C PHE A 433 -15.56 -1.01 -13.82
N PRO A 434 -15.69 -2.27 -14.17
CA PRO A 434 -15.85 -2.69 -15.56
C PRO A 434 -17.20 -2.23 -16.15
N LEU A 435 -17.17 -1.92 -17.45
CA LEU A 435 -18.35 -1.62 -18.28
C LEU A 435 -19.20 -0.50 -17.69
N THR A 436 -20.47 -0.78 -17.42
CA THR A 436 -21.47 0.16 -16.92
C THR A 436 -21.38 0.48 -15.43
N GLN A 437 -20.41 -0.11 -14.72
CA GLN A 437 -20.24 0.16 -13.29
C GLN A 437 -19.74 1.60 -13.02
N CYS A 438 -18.97 2.20 -13.98
CA CYS A 438 -18.60 3.61 -13.92
C CYS A 438 -18.31 4.12 -15.34
N GLU A 439 -19.16 4.99 -15.87
CA GLU A 439 -19.07 5.47 -17.25
C GLU A 439 -18.52 6.89 -17.37
N TYR A 440 -18.44 7.64 -16.26
CA TYR A 440 -17.81 8.95 -16.21
C TYR A 440 -17.15 9.22 -14.84
N GLN A 441 -16.18 10.12 -14.86
CA GLN A 441 -15.51 10.59 -13.65
C GLN A 441 -15.44 12.12 -13.66
N ILE A 442 -15.69 12.72 -12.50
CA ILE A 442 -15.50 14.16 -12.27
C ILE A 442 -14.37 14.33 -11.25
N ILE A 443 -13.30 14.97 -11.66
CA ILE A 443 -12.17 15.29 -10.78
C ILE A 443 -12.29 16.75 -10.35
N VAL A 444 -12.80 16.97 -9.15
CA VAL A 444 -13.05 18.34 -8.63
C VAL A 444 -11.74 19.12 -8.46
N LYS A 445 -10.67 18.43 -8.12
CA LYS A 445 -9.32 18.99 -8.02
C LYS A 445 -8.27 17.92 -8.24
N ALA A 446 -7.26 18.21 -9.07
CA ALA A 446 -6.09 17.34 -9.19
C ALA A 446 -5.37 17.21 -7.83
N PRO A 447 -5.07 15.98 -7.37
CA PRO A 447 -4.38 15.74 -6.11
C PRO A 447 -2.89 16.05 -6.28
N TYR A 448 -2.46 17.24 -5.85
CA TYR A 448 -1.03 17.54 -5.76
C TYR A 448 -0.45 17.05 -4.42
N PRO A 449 0.79 16.57 -4.41
CA PRO A 449 1.51 16.27 -3.18
C PRO A 449 1.56 17.50 -2.25
N ASP A 450 1.49 17.28 -0.93
CA ASP A 450 1.67 18.37 0.02
C ASP A 450 3.14 18.84 0.01
N LEU A 451 3.38 19.94 -0.70
CA LEU A 451 4.71 20.54 -0.83
C LEU A 451 5.25 21.14 0.50
N ARG A 452 4.40 21.22 1.55
CA ARG A 452 4.79 21.71 2.88
C ARG A 452 5.33 20.60 3.77
N SER A 453 5.23 19.34 3.36
CA SER A 453 5.84 18.22 4.08
C SER A 453 7.34 18.43 4.23
N ALA A 454 7.87 18.26 5.44
CA ALA A 454 9.31 18.42 5.71
C ALA A 454 10.17 17.51 4.82
N VAL A 455 9.68 16.31 4.50
CA VAL A 455 10.35 15.39 3.56
C VAL A 455 10.43 15.96 2.15
N GLN A 456 9.32 16.54 1.65
CA GLN A 456 9.32 17.13 0.31
C GLN A 456 10.19 18.38 0.23
N MET A 457 10.19 19.20 1.28
CA MET A 457 11.10 20.35 1.37
C MET A 457 12.55 19.89 1.38
N ALA A 458 12.92 18.93 2.23
CA ALA A 458 14.28 18.40 2.30
C ALA A 458 14.74 17.76 0.98
N ARG A 459 13.85 17.09 0.25
CA ARG A 459 14.15 16.52 -1.08
C ARG A 459 14.34 17.59 -2.16
N LYS A 460 13.71 18.76 -2.00
CA LYS A 460 13.83 19.86 -2.95
C LYS A 460 15.11 20.65 -2.72
N GLU A 461 15.60 20.72 -1.47
CA GLU A 461 16.82 21.42 -1.09
C GLU A 461 18.10 20.62 -1.39
N ALA A 462 18.00 19.30 -1.53
CA ALA A 462 19.11 18.39 -1.84
C ALA A 462 19.27 18.15 -3.34
#